data_8f6d77a6451770561428d91a12c0f388
#
_entry.id   8f6d77a6451770561428d91a12c0f388
#
_cell.length_a   1.000
_cell.length_b   1.000
_cell.length_c   1.000
_cell.angle_alpha   90.00
_cell.angle_beta   90.00
_cell.angle_gamma   90.00
#
_symmetry.space_group_name_H-M   'P 1'
#
loop_
_entity.id
_entity.type
_entity.pdbx_description
1 polymer ?
#
loop_
_entity_poly.entity_id
_entity_poly.type
_entity_poly.pdbx_seq_one_letter_code
_entity_poly.pdbx_strand_id
1 'polypeptide(L)'
;QSAKVTADLLERTRFTTRSVLKEAKRQWSDITRLLLVGGSTRMPMVQTMLEEESGLKVERTLSPDEAVAHGAALYAGLLMARQEESQAARSKPAMSVRNVSSHDLGVLSKDPATGRPMNSVMIPRNTTLPATRGKRFRTAKLGQKNIVINVIEGGDSAGRNSTPIGRCTIHELPEDLPAGTVVEVYFTYAENGRLKVEGRLPDLNRKAVLSIERASGLNDDKLDEWGKRLKAGRTA
;
A
#
# COMPACT_ATOMS: atom_id res chain seq x y z
N GLN A 1 -33.27 -7.50 18.01
CA GLN A 1 -33.46 -7.55 16.54
C GLN A 1 -32.18 -7.24 15.76
N SER A 2 -31.36 -6.25 16.14
CA SER A 2 -30.12 -5.90 15.44
C SER A 2 -29.08 -7.05 15.42
N ALA A 3 -28.94 -7.80 16.51
CA ALA A 3 -28.01 -8.94 16.61
C ALA A 3 -28.28 -10.04 15.57
N LYS A 4 -29.54 -10.25 15.20
CA LYS A 4 -29.95 -11.26 14.22
C LYS A 4 -29.62 -10.83 12.78
N VAL A 5 -29.74 -9.52 12.49
CA VAL A 5 -29.44 -8.94 11.17
C VAL A 5 -27.94 -8.83 10.91
N THR A 6 -27.13 -8.69 11.96
CA THR A 6 -25.67 -8.50 11.85
C THR A 6 -24.88 -9.77 12.14
N ALA A 7 -25.53 -10.90 12.43
CA ALA A 7 -24.85 -12.16 12.78
C ALA A 7 -23.86 -12.63 11.69
N ASP A 8 -24.25 -12.55 10.43
CA ASP A 8 -23.38 -12.91 9.30
C ASP A 8 -22.13 -12.03 9.22
N LEU A 9 -22.30 -10.72 9.42
CA LEU A 9 -21.17 -9.77 9.45
C LEU A 9 -20.23 -10.04 10.63
N LEU A 10 -20.80 -10.43 11.78
CA LEU A 10 -20.03 -10.76 12.96
C LEU A 10 -19.19 -12.03 12.74
N GLU A 11 -19.77 -13.07 12.15
CA GLU A 11 -19.04 -14.30 11.81
C GLU A 11 -17.93 -14.05 10.76
N ARG A 12 -18.19 -13.22 9.76
CA ARG A 12 -17.16 -12.80 8.82
C ARG A 12 -16.00 -12.04 9.50
N THR A 13 -16.33 -11.19 10.48
CA THR A 13 -15.31 -10.49 11.29
C THR A 13 -14.50 -11.48 12.13
N ARG A 14 -15.15 -12.45 12.77
CA ARG A 14 -14.50 -13.53 13.52
C ARG A 14 -13.53 -14.32 12.64
N PHE A 15 -14.00 -14.75 11.47
CA PHE A 15 -13.15 -15.45 10.49
C PHE A 15 -11.95 -14.63 10.04
N THR A 16 -12.16 -13.35 9.73
CA THR A 16 -11.07 -12.45 9.32
C THR A 16 -10.03 -12.28 10.43
N THR A 17 -10.48 -12.12 11.67
CA THR A 17 -9.58 -11.99 12.83
C THR A 17 -8.71 -13.23 13.02
N ARG A 18 -9.30 -14.42 12.94
CA ARG A 18 -8.56 -15.71 12.98
C ARG A 18 -7.56 -15.82 11.83
N SER A 19 -7.97 -15.41 10.63
CA SER A 19 -7.10 -15.47 9.45
C SER A 19 -5.90 -14.55 9.60
N VAL A 20 -6.08 -13.35 10.13
CA VAL A 20 -4.98 -12.40 10.39
C VAL A 20 -3.97 -12.97 11.39
N LEU A 21 -4.44 -13.56 12.50
CA LEU A 21 -3.54 -14.22 13.47
C LEU A 21 -2.75 -15.36 12.83
N LYS A 22 -3.43 -16.21 12.07
CA LYS A 22 -2.80 -17.31 11.35
C LYS A 22 -1.74 -16.84 10.36
N GLU A 23 -2.03 -15.82 9.58
CA GLU A 23 -1.08 -15.23 8.63
C GLU A 23 0.12 -14.60 9.34
N ALA A 24 -0.10 -13.95 10.47
CA ALA A 24 0.94 -13.38 11.32
C ALA A 24 1.75 -14.47 12.05
N LYS A 25 1.34 -15.75 11.97
CA LYS A 25 1.91 -16.88 12.73
C LYS A 25 1.91 -16.59 14.24
N ARG A 26 0.81 -16.01 14.73
CA ARG A 26 0.58 -15.65 16.13
C ARG A 26 -0.60 -16.41 16.70
N GLN A 27 -0.59 -16.54 18.02
CA GLN A 27 -1.70 -17.06 18.82
C GLN A 27 -2.24 -15.96 19.72
N TRP A 28 -3.43 -16.13 20.29
CA TRP A 28 -3.99 -15.17 21.23
C TRP A 28 -3.10 -14.93 22.46
N SER A 29 -2.35 -15.94 22.89
CA SER A 29 -1.36 -15.83 23.97
C SER A 29 -0.22 -14.86 23.66
N ASP A 30 0.03 -14.55 22.39
CA ASP A 30 1.06 -13.59 21.96
C ASP A 30 0.53 -12.15 21.94
N ILE A 31 -0.78 -11.97 22.13
CA ILE A 31 -1.44 -10.67 22.07
C ILE A 31 -1.54 -10.09 23.48
N THR A 32 -0.97 -8.93 23.69
CA THR A 32 -0.93 -8.26 24.99
C THR A 32 -2.14 -7.36 25.23
N ARG A 33 -2.72 -6.78 24.19
CA ARG A 33 -3.86 -5.85 24.29
C ARG A 33 -4.80 -6.00 23.10
N LEU A 34 -6.10 -5.85 23.37
CA LEU A 34 -7.16 -5.84 22.38
C LEU A 34 -7.76 -4.44 22.32
N LEU A 35 -7.45 -3.71 21.26
CA LEU A 35 -7.93 -2.34 21.04
C LEU A 35 -9.01 -2.31 19.98
N LEU A 36 -10.13 -1.66 20.28
CA LEU A 36 -11.22 -1.47 19.34
C LEU A 36 -11.27 -0.03 18.84
N VAL A 37 -11.27 0.14 17.51
CA VAL A 37 -11.27 1.45 16.85
C VAL A 37 -12.36 1.49 15.78
N GLY A 38 -13.06 2.62 15.69
CA GLY A 38 -14.14 2.86 14.75
C GLY A 38 -15.54 2.67 15.36
N GLY A 39 -16.53 3.37 14.82
CA GLY A 39 -17.88 3.46 15.37
C GLY A 39 -18.62 2.12 15.52
N SER A 40 -18.41 1.17 14.59
CA SER A 40 -19.02 -0.17 14.65
C SER A 40 -18.58 -0.99 15.87
N THR A 41 -17.43 -0.68 16.47
CA THR A 41 -16.94 -1.36 17.68
C THR A 41 -17.71 -1.01 18.95
N ARG A 42 -18.59 -0.01 18.89
CA ARG A 42 -19.54 0.31 19.97
C ARG A 42 -20.65 -0.72 20.11
N MET A 43 -20.83 -1.60 19.13
CA MET A 43 -21.82 -2.67 19.19
C MET A 43 -21.39 -3.72 20.24
N PRO A 44 -22.22 -3.99 21.28
CA PRO A 44 -21.82 -4.90 22.35
C PRO A 44 -21.43 -6.30 21.86
N MET A 45 -22.10 -6.79 20.82
CA MET A 45 -21.83 -8.11 20.24
C MET A 45 -20.42 -8.24 19.66
N VAL A 46 -19.82 -7.13 19.18
CA VAL A 46 -18.44 -7.12 18.67
C VAL A 46 -17.46 -7.33 19.81
N GLN A 47 -17.66 -6.65 20.92
CA GLN A 47 -16.84 -6.80 22.13
C GLN A 47 -16.94 -8.23 22.67
N THR A 48 -18.19 -8.71 22.90
CA THR A 48 -18.45 -10.06 23.43
C THR A 48 -17.76 -11.10 22.54
N MET A 49 -17.95 -11.04 21.23
CA MET A 49 -17.35 -11.97 20.29
C MET A 49 -15.82 -12.00 20.38
N LEU A 50 -15.18 -10.82 20.48
CA LEU A 50 -13.72 -10.74 20.53
C LEU A 50 -13.16 -11.17 21.91
N GLU A 51 -13.85 -10.85 23.01
CA GLU A 51 -13.48 -11.32 24.34
C GLU A 51 -13.62 -12.84 24.48
N GLU A 52 -14.69 -13.43 23.94
CA GLU A 52 -14.89 -14.88 23.88
C GLU A 52 -13.81 -15.58 23.04
N GLU A 53 -13.47 -15.00 21.88
CA GLU A 53 -12.52 -15.57 20.94
C GLU A 53 -11.08 -15.48 21.45
N SER A 54 -10.73 -14.38 22.10
CA SER A 54 -9.34 -14.08 22.51
C SER A 54 -9.02 -14.48 23.95
N GLY A 55 -10.03 -14.56 24.82
CA GLY A 55 -9.83 -14.64 26.27
C GLY A 55 -9.31 -13.35 26.91
N LEU A 56 -9.17 -12.26 26.12
CA LEU A 56 -8.65 -10.98 26.58
C LEU A 56 -9.81 -9.98 26.80
N LYS A 57 -9.64 -9.10 27.79
CA LYS A 57 -10.53 -7.95 27.98
C LYS A 57 -10.23 -6.86 26.95
N VAL A 58 -11.28 -6.25 26.41
CA VAL A 58 -11.12 -5.10 25.52
C VAL A 58 -10.60 -3.89 26.32
N GLU A 59 -9.54 -3.28 25.82
CA GLU A 59 -8.97 -2.04 26.36
C GLU A 59 -9.90 -0.87 26.02
N ARG A 60 -10.27 -0.08 27.05
CA ARG A 60 -11.22 1.05 26.93
C ARG A 60 -10.55 2.43 27.11
N THR A 61 -9.22 2.47 27.10
CA THR A 61 -8.47 3.72 27.30
C THR A 61 -8.52 4.66 26.08
N LEU A 62 -8.88 4.14 24.92
CA LEU A 62 -9.01 4.91 23.68
C LEU A 62 -10.49 5.16 23.36
N SER A 63 -10.82 6.41 22.98
CA SER A 63 -12.09 6.72 22.34
C SER A 63 -12.08 6.11 20.91
N PRO A 64 -12.98 5.16 20.60
CA PRO A 64 -12.98 4.51 19.28
C PRO A 64 -13.16 5.45 18.10
N ASP A 65 -13.85 6.58 18.30
CA ASP A 65 -14.16 7.56 17.25
C ASP A 65 -13.02 8.56 17.05
N GLU A 66 -12.24 8.85 18.10
CA GLU A 66 -11.18 9.86 18.11
C GLU A 66 -9.79 9.29 17.89
N ALA A 67 -9.62 7.98 18.05
CA ALA A 67 -8.32 7.31 17.99
C ALA A 67 -7.56 7.59 16.67
N VAL A 68 -8.28 7.63 15.54
CA VAL A 68 -7.68 7.92 14.23
C VAL A 68 -7.20 9.37 14.15
N ALA A 69 -8.00 10.33 14.64
CA ALA A 69 -7.65 11.75 14.64
C ALA A 69 -6.45 12.02 15.57
N HIS A 70 -6.44 11.45 16.77
CA HIS A 70 -5.31 11.54 17.70
C HIS A 70 -4.04 10.90 17.09
N GLY A 71 -4.16 9.73 16.47
CA GLY A 71 -3.06 9.07 15.77
C GLY A 71 -2.50 9.93 14.63
N ALA A 72 -3.37 10.55 13.84
CA ALA A 72 -2.96 11.45 12.76
C ALA A 72 -2.23 12.69 13.29
N ALA A 73 -2.71 13.28 14.38
CA ALA A 73 -2.05 14.44 15.00
C ALA A 73 -0.66 14.07 15.56
N LEU A 74 -0.53 12.94 16.23
CA LEU A 74 0.75 12.44 16.73
C LEU A 74 1.71 12.16 15.56
N TYR A 75 1.24 11.55 14.50
CA TYR A 75 2.06 11.26 13.32
C TYR A 75 2.52 12.55 12.62
N ALA A 76 1.64 13.54 12.48
CA ALA A 76 2.02 14.86 11.96
C ALA A 76 3.12 15.51 12.81
N GLY A 77 3.00 15.45 14.13
CA GLY A 77 4.06 15.95 15.05
C GLY A 77 5.39 15.23 14.85
N LEU A 78 5.39 13.91 14.65
CA LEU A 78 6.61 13.14 14.36
C LEU A 78 7.25 13.55 13.03
N LEU A 79 6.44 13.82 12.00
CA LEU A 79 6.96 14.27 10.70
C LEU A 79 7.58 15.66 10.78
N MET A 80 6.95 16.58 11.52
CA MET A 80 7.49 17.94 11.77
C MET A 80 8.81 17.87 12.54
N ALA A 81 8.88 17.09 13.62
CA ALA A 81 10.10 16.91 14.38
C ALA A 81 11.26 16.35 13.54
N ARG A 82 10.99 15.37 12.65
CA ARG A 82 12.00 14.85 11.72
C ARG A 82 12.54 15.91 10.75
N GLN A 83 11.70 16.85 10.31
CA GLN A 83 12.12 17.95 9.43
C GLN A 83 13.02 18.95 10.17
N GLU A 84 12.74 19.23 11.45
CA GLU A 84 13.55 20.13 12.28
C GLU A 84 14.86 19.45 12.70
N GLU A 85 14.86 18.16 13.05
CA GLU A 85 16.05 17.38 13.40
C GLU A 85 17.02 17.21 12.23
N SER A 86 16.59 17.31 10.99
CA SER A 86 17.48 17.33 9.82
C SER A 86 18.39 18.56 9.80
N GLN A 87 18.08 19.60 10.58
CA GLN A 87 18.89 20.80 10.77
C GLN A 87 19.73 20.81 12.08
N ALA A 88 19.36 19.99 13.06
CA ALA A 88 20.06 19.90 14.36
C ALA A 88 20.26 18.43 14.76
N ALA A 89 21.42 17.87 14.44
CA ALA A 89 21.75 16.49 14.73
C ALA A 89 21.64 16.13 16.23
N ARG A 90 21.13 14.90 16.52
CA ARG A 90 21.48 14.04 17.66
C ARG A 90 20.45 13.61 18.69
N SER A 91 19.17 13.67 18.50
CA SER A 91 18.28 12.89 19.38
C SER A 91 17.45 11.87 18.57
N LYS A 92 17.53 10.58 18.91
CA LYS A 92 16.64 9.57 18.33
C LYS A 92 15.21 9.88 18.78
N PRO A 93 14.23 9.95 17.85
CA PRO A 93 12.85 10.17 18.26
C PRO A 93 12.40 9.05 19.20
N ALA A 94 11.67 9.40 20.26
CA ALA A 94 11.17 8.46 21.27
C ALA A 94 10.23 7.39 20.66
N MET A 95 9.67 7.66 19.49
CA MET A 95 8.80 6.75 18.73
C MET A 95 9.12 6.82 17.24
N SER A 96 9.18 5.66 16.59
CA SER A 96 9.30 5.57 15.13
C SER A 96 8.15 4.78 14.54
N VAL A 97 7.56 5.29 13.48
CA VAL A 97 6.55 4.60 12.67
C VAL A 97 7.20 4.09 11.40
N ARG A 98 7.01 2.82 11.08
CA ARG A 98 7.48 2.20 9.84
C ARG A 98 6.27 1.70 9.04
N ASN A 99 6.02 2.33 7.91
CA ASN A 99 4.99 1.88 6.99
C ASN A 99 5.49 0.66 6.19
N VAL A 100 4.57 -0.20 5.81
CA VAL A 100 4.85 -1.38 4.98
C VAL A 100 3.88 -1.45 3.79
N SER A 101 4.30 -2.12 2.72
CA SER A 101 3.39 -2.45 1.63
C SER A 101 2.35 -3.46 2.11
N SER A 102 1.06 -3.14 2.01
CA SER A 102 -0.03 -4.03 2.44
C SER A 102 -0.26 -5.20 1.49
N HIS A 103 0.14 -5.07 0.22
CA HIS A 103 -0.03 -6.08 -0.82
C HIS A 103 1.24 -6.22 -1.65
N ASP A 104 1.35 -7.33 -2.38
CA ASP A 104 2.35 -7.45 -3.43
C ASP A 104 2.04 -6.45 -4.53
N LEU A 105 3.06 -5.70 -4.96
CA LEU A 105 2.98 -4.83 -6.13
C LEU A 105 3.79 -5.46 -7.25
N GLY A 106 3.20 -5.61 -8.41
CA GLY A 106 3.82 -6.33 -9.50
C GLY A 106 3.48 -5.80 -10.88
N VAL A 107 4.12 -6.39 -11.88
CA VAL A 107 3.85 -6.20 -13.30
C VAL A 107 3.21 -7.47 -13.84
N LEU A 108 2.05 -7.32 -14.48
CA LEU A 108 1.46 -8.42 -15.25
C LEU A 108 2.27 -8.60 -16.52
N SER A 109 3.06 -9.64 -16.55
CA SER A 109 3.97 -10.01 -17.64
C SER A 109 3.60 -11.36 -18.24
N LYS A 110 4.39 -11.84 -19.18
CA LYS A 110 4.32 -13.19 -19.70
C LYS A 110 5.55 -13.98 -19.27
N ASP A 111 5.34 -15.21 -18.87
CA ASP A 111 6.43 -16.17 -18.63
C ASP A 111 7.19 -16.42 -19.95
N PRO A 112 8.50 -16.22 -20.00
CA PRO A 112 9.28 -16.42 -21.21
C PRO A 112 9.24 -17.84 -21.76
N ALA A 113 9.11 -18.85 -20.90
CA ALA A 113 9.13 -20.25 -21.28
C ALA A 113 7.78 -20.75 -21.79
N THR A 114 6.69 -20.31 -21.15
CA THR A 114 5.33 -20.84 -21.42
C THR A 114 4.43 -19.85 -22.14
N GLY A 115 4.78 -18.57 -22.20
CA GLY A 115 3.95 -17.49 -22.74
C GLY A 115 2.70 -17.16 -21.91
N ARG A 116 2.49 -17.83 -20.77
CA ARG A 116 1.34 -17.64 -19.89
C ARG A 116 1.45 -16.35 -19.09
N PRO A 117 0.33 -15.75 -18.67
CA PRO A 117 0.33 -14.61 -17.77
C PRO A 117 1.07 -14.96 -16.46
N MET A 118 1.87 -14.01 -15.98
CA MET A 118 2.64 -14.13 -14.76
C MET A 118 2.65 -12.81 -13.98
N ASN A 119 2.45 -12.88 -12.68
CA ASN A 119 2.66 -11.76 -11.77
C ASN A 119 4.16 -11.67 -11.44
N SER A 120 4.85 -10.73 -12.05
CA SER A 120 6.22 -10.40 -11.69
C SER A 120 6.22 -9.46 -10.50
N VAL A 121 6.20 -10.00 -9.28
CA VAL A 121 6.23 -9.21 -8.05
C VAL A 121 7.50 -8.36 -8.01
N MET A 122 7.30 -7.05 -7.85
CA MET A 122 8.37 -6.05 -7.74
C MET A 122 8.64 -5.71 -6.27
N ILE A 123 7.59 -5.35 -5.54
CA ILE A 123 7.65 -5.04 -4.10
C ILE A 123 6.74 -6.04 -3.39
N PRO A 124 7.29 -7.01 -2.65
CA PRO A 124 6.49 -7.95 -1.87
C PRO A 124 5.68 -7.25 -0.76
N ARG A 125 4.55 -7.84 -0.38
CA ARG A 125 3.79 -7.42 0.82
C ARG A 125 4.70 -7.42 2.05
N ASN A 126 4.40 -6.57 3.01
CA ASN A 126 5.17 -6.36 4.23
C ASN A 126 6.59 -5.81 4.01
N THR A 127 6.93 -5.37 2.79
CA THR A 127 8.17 -4.62 2.56
C THR A 127 8.09 -3.26 3.24
N THR A 128 9.08 -2.95 4.07
CA THR A 128 9.18 -1.64 4.75
C THR A 128 9.37 -0.51 3.72
N LEU A 129 8.66 0.59 3.93
CA LEU A 129 8.70 1.78 3.09
C LEU A 129 9.67 2.85 3.69
N PRO A 130 10.31 3.67 2.86
CA PRO A 130 10.25 3.67 1.40
C PRO A 130 11.01 2.49 0.80
N ALA A 131 10.58 2.03 -0.37
CA ALA A 131 11.22 0.92 -1.07
C ALA A 131 11.37 1.22 -2.57
N THR A 132 12.54 0.91 -3.12
CA THR A 132 12.78 0.96 -4.56
C THR A 132 13.25 -0.40 -5.03
N ARG A 133 12.64 -0.91 -6.12
CA ARG A 133 12.98 -2.19 -6.73
C ARG A 133 12.97 -2.05 -8.25
N GLY A 134 13.94 -2.69 -8.89
CA GLY A 134 14.07 -2.76 -10.35
C GLY A 134 14.09 -4.21 -10.84
N LYS A 135 13.48 -4.45 -12.00
CA LYS A 135 13.58 -5.71 -12.74
C LYS A 135 13.76 -5.45 -14.23
N ARG A 136 14.41 -6.39 -14.90
CA ARG A 136 14.57 -6.39 -16.35
C ARG A 136 13.55 -7.30 -16.99
N PHE A 137 12.86 -6.78 -17.98
CA PHE A 137 11.93 -7.48 -18.85
C PHE A 137 12.48 -7.45 -20.27
N ARG A 138 11.86 -8.19 -21.17
CA ARG A 138 12.24 -8.22 -22.59
C ARG A 138 11.02 -8.04 -23.47
N THR A 139 11.20 -7.35 -24.61
CA THR A 139 10.17 -7.25 -25.63
C THR A 139 9.87 -8.63 -26.21
N ALA A 140 8.58 -8.87 -26.51
CA ALA A 140 8.11 -10.17 -26.98
C ALA A 140 8.20 -10.33 -28.50
N LYS A 141 8.17 -9.22 -29.25
CA LYS A 141 8.03 -9.23 -30.72
C LYS A 141 9.01 -8.24 -31.36
N LEU A 142 9.46 -8.58 -32.57
CA LEU A 142 10.13 -7.65 -33.46
C LEU A 142 9.18 -6.51 -33.85
N GLY A 143 9.66 -5.28 -33.92
CA GLY A 143 8.91 -4.12 -34.36
C GLY A 143 7.74 -3.76 -33.42
N GLN A 144 7.87 -4.03 -32.13
CA GLN A 144 6.85 -3.68 -31.13
C GLN A 144 6.76 -2.16 -30.99
N LYS A 145 5.65 -1.55 -31.43
CA LYS A 145 5.48 -0.09 -31.46
C LYS A 145 5.37 0.57 -30.08
N ASN A 146 4.87 -0.18 -29.09
CA ASN A 146 4.66 0.32 -27.74
C ASN A 146 5.02 -0.77 -26.72
N ILE A 147 5.52 -0.37 -25.54
CA ILE A 147 5.69 -1.26 -24.40
C ILE A 147 4.72 -0.83 -23.33
N VAL A 148 3.79 -1.73 -22.97
CA VAL A 148 2.79 -1.49 -21.94
C VAL A 148 3.19 -2.24 -20.67
N ILE A 149 3.34 -1.50 -19.58
CA ILE A 149 3.63 -2.00 -18.25
C ILE A 149 2.33 -1.93 -17.46
N ASN A 150 1.65 -3.07 -17.32
CA ASN A 150 0.43 -3.16 -16.51
C ASN A 150 0.80 -3.39 -15.06
N VAL A 151 0.47 -2.43 -14.20
CA VAL A 151 0.77 -2.46 -12.77
C VAL A 151 -0.41 -3.06 -12.03
N ILE A 152 -0.13 -4.06 -11.22
CA ILE A 152 -1.15 -4.81 -10.46
C ILE A 152 -0.80 -4.86 -8.97
N GLU A 153 -1.84 -4.96 -8.15
CA GLU A 153 -1.76 -5.17 -6.71
C GLU A 153 -2.38 -6.51 -6.32
N GLY A 154 -1.67 -7.30 -5.51
CA GLY A 154 -2.12 -8.63 -5.06
C GLY A 154 -2.15 -9.67 -6.17
N GLY A 155 -3.04 -10.64 -6.01
CA GLY A 155 -3.22 -11.74 -6.94
C GLY A 155 -2.29 -12.93 -6.71
N ASP A 156 -2.55 -14.01 -7.44
CA ASP A 156 -1.70 -15.20 -7.45
C ASP A 156 -0.49 -15.06 -8.39
N SER A 157 0.33 -16.09 -8.49
CA SER A 157 1.51 -16.13 -9.36
C SER A 157 1.19 -15.96 -10.85
N ALA A 158 -0.02 -16.26 -11.29
CA ALA A 158 -0.51 -16.05 -12.64
C ALA A 158 -1.16 -14.67 -12.84
N GLY A 159 -1.24 -13.85 -11.80
CA GLY A 159 -1.90 -12.55 -11.80
C GLY A 159 -3.42 -12.62 -11.72
N ARG A 160 -4.02 -13.79 -11.42
CA ARG A 160 -5.46 -13.90 -11.18
C ARG A 160 -5.81 -13.28 -9.84
N ASN A 161 -7.02 -12.72 -9.73
CA ASN A 161 -7.50 -12.01 -8.53
C ASN A 161 -6.61 -10.82 -8.12
N SER A 162 -5.82 -10.29 -9.05
CA SER A 162 -5.09 -9.04 -8.85
C SER A 162 -5.97 -7.84 -9.20
N THR A 163 -5.70 -6.71 -8.55
CA THR A 163 -6.33 -5.43 -8.86
C THR A 163 -5.43 -4.62 -9.78
N PRO A 164 -5.86 -4.26 -11.00
CA PRO A 164 -5.12 -3.32 -11.84
C PRO A 164 -5.11 -1.93 -11.17
N ILE A 165 -3.92 -1.38 -10.94
CA ILE A 165 -3.77 -0.07 -10.28
C ILE A 165 -3.20 1.00 -11.20
N GLY A 166 -2.66 0.61 -12.37
CA GLY A 166 -2.19 1.58 -13.34
C GLY A 166 -1.55 0.94 -14.57
N ARG A 167 -1.31 1.80 -15.56
CA ARG A 167 -0.66 1.41 -16.83
C ARG A 167 0.35 2.47 -17.22
N CYS A 168 1.60 2.06 -17.41
CA CYS A 168 2.67 2.89 -17.94
C CYS A 168 2.98 2.42 -19.36
N THR A 169 3.03 3.35 -20.33
CA THR A 169 3.30 3.00 -21.73
C THR A 169 4.46 3.79 -22.27
N ILE A 170 5.44 3.10 -22.85
CA ILE A 170 6.53 3.71 -23.62
C ILE A 170 6.09 3.69 -25.07
N HIS A 171 5.99 4.84 -25.68
CA HIS A 171 5.52 5.05 -27.05
C HIS A 171 6.69 5.32 -28.01
N GLU A 172 6.37 5.39 -29.31
CA GLU A 172 7.28 5.80 -30.37
C GLU A 172 8.58 4.96 -30.43
N LEU A 173 8.43 3.66 -30.37
CA LEU A 173 9.54 2.75 -30.51
C LEU A 173 9.88 2.58 -31.99
N PRO A 174 11.17 2.33 -32.33
CA PRO A 174 11.59 2.05 -33.70
C PRO A 174 10.86 0.84 -34.29
N GLU A 175 10.56 0.89 -35.61
CA GLU A 175 9.88 -0.20 -36.30
C GLU A 175 10.73 -1.47 -36.41
N ASP A 176 12.04 -1.32 -36.32
CA ASP A 176 13.03 -2.39 -36.35
C ASP A 176 13.46 -2.87 -34.96
N LEU A 177 12.76 -2.46 -33.88
CA LEU A 177 13.11 -2.84 -32.51
C LEU A 177 13.20 -4.37 -32.37
N PRO A 178 14.39 -4.92 -32.01
CA PRO A 178 14.56 -6.37 -31.91
C PRO A 178 13.67 -6.99 -30.82
N ALA A 179 13.18 -8.20 -31.08
CA ALA A 179 12.62 -9.02 -30.02
C ALA A 179 13.70 -9.31 -28.97
N GLY A 180 13.35 -9.34 -27.69
CA GLY A 180 14.31 -9.53 -26.60
C GLY A 180 15.01 -8.26 -26.13
N THR A 181 14.69 -7.08 -26.70
CA THR A 181 15.21 -5.79 -26.20
C THR A 181 14.91 -5.62 -24.73
N VAL A 182 15.93 -5.18 -23.97
CA VAL A 182 15.83 -5.03 -22.52
C VAL A 182 14.97 -3.81 -22.16
N VAL A 183 14.02 -4.04 -21.26
CA VAL A 183 13.16 -3.03 -20.65
C VAL A 183 13.40 -3.07 -19.15
N GLU A 184 13.93 -2.00 -18.60
CA GLU A 184 14.08 -1.87 -17.15
C GLU A 184 12.84 -1.21 -16.56
N VAL A 185 12.28 -1.84 -15.54
CA VAL A 185 11.12 -1.33 -14.81
C VAL A 185 11.50 -1.12 -13.37
N TYR A 186 11.26 0.10 -12.86
CA TYR A 186 11.52 0.49 -11.49
C TYR A 186 10.23 0.86 -10.78
N PHE A 187 10.06 0.34 -9.59
CA PHE A 187 9.01 0.73 -8.66
C PHE A 187 9.65 1.46 -7.49
N THR A 188 9.21 2.69 -7.24
CA THR A 188 9.58 3.47 -6.05
C THR A 188 8.32 3.74 -5.24
N TYR A 189 8.21 3.10 -4.09
CA TYR A 189 7.07 3.22 -3.19
C TYR A 189 7.47 4.08 -1.99
N ALA A 190 6.92 5.27 -1.90
CA ALA A 190 7.26 6.25 -0.89
C ALA A 190 6.52 6.00 0.44
N GLU A 191 6.99 6.59 1.53
CA GLU A 191 6.36 6.50 2.86
C GLU A 191 4.92 7.00 2.88
N ASN A 192 4.58 7.98 2.04
CA ASN A 192 3.25 8.55 1.92
C ASN A 192 2.26 7.69 1.11
N GLY A 193 2.65 6.47 0.70
CA GLY A 193 1.79 5.56 -0.06
C GLY A 193 1.73 5.84 -1.56
N ARG A 194 2.56 6.73 -2.10
CA ARG A 194 2.67 6.97 -3.54
C ARG A 194 3.59 5.96 -4.18
N LEU A 195 3.12 5.34 -5.26
CA LEU A 195 3.91 4.44 -6.09
C LEU A 195 4.27 5.14 -7.40
N LYS A 196 5.57 5.34 -7.62
CA LYS A 196 6.12 5.76 -8.91
C LYS A 196 6.59 4.53 -9.66
N VAL A 197 6.13 4.37 -10.90
CA VAL A 197 6.57 3.32 -11.82
C VAL A 197 7.29 3.98 -12.98
N GLU A 198 8.49 3.53 -13.25
CA GLU A 198 9.31 4.03 -14.34
C GLU A 198 9.76 2.87 -15.23
N GLY A 199 9.43 2.95 -16.52
CA GLY A 199 9.92 2.05 -17.55
C GLY A 199 11.01 2.75 -18.38
N ARG A 200 12.12 2.09 -18.59
CA ARG A 200 13.27 2.59 -19.36
C ARG A 200 13.68 1.59 -20.43
N LEU A 201 14.06 2.12 -21.60
CA LEU A 201 14.84 1.40 -22.60
C LEU A 201 16.22 2.04 -22.64
N PRO A 202 17.23 1.44 -22.00
CA PRO A 202 18.57 2.04 -21.92
C PRO A 202 19.18 2.28 -23.30
N ASP A 203 19.05 1.32 -24.20
CA ASP A 203 19.67 1.35 -25.54
C ASP A 203 19.11 2.46 -26.45
N LEU A 204 17.90 2.96 -26.17
CA LEU A 204 17.21 3.98 -26.97
C LEU A 204 17.03 5.30 -26.21
N ASN A 205 17.51 5.40 -24.99
CA ASN A 205 17.29 6.54 -24.11
C ASN A 205 15.81 6.95 -24.00
N ARG A 206 14.89 5.98 -24.06
CA ARG A 206 13.43 6.17 -23.93
C ARG A 206 12.97 5.80 -22.55
N LYS A 207 12.08 6.61 -22.00
CA LYS A 207 11.47 6.36 -20.69
C LYS A 207 10.00 6.76 -20.66
N ALA A 208 9.23 6.08 -19.81
CA ALA A 208 7.91 6.52 -19.40
C ALA A 208 7.79 6.45 -17.89
N VAL A 209 7.05 7.38 -17.32
CA VAL A 209 6.85 7.47 -15.87
C VAL A 209 5.35 7.51 -15.58
N LEU A 210 4.91 6.73 -14.62
CA LEU A 210 3.57 6.73 -14.09
C LEU A 210 3.66 6.96 -12.58
N SER A 211 2.95 7.95 -12.08
CA SER A 211 2.72 8.14 -10.64
C SER A 211 1.33 7.59 -10.32
N ILE A 212 1.25 6.67 -9.39
CA ILE A 212 -0.01 6.07 -8.93
C ILE A 212 -0.25 6.59 -7.52
N GLU A 213 -1.32 7.34 -7.37
CA GLU A 213 -1.87 7.70 -6.08
C GLU A 213 -2.96 6.70 -5.73
N ARG A 214 -2.95 6.18 -4.51
CA ARG A 214 -4.07 5.33 -4.09
C ARG A 214 -5.35 6.16 -4.07
N ALA A 215 -6.45 5.54 -4.48
CA ALA A 215 -7.77 6.18 -4.59
C ALA A 215 -8.28 6.83 -3.26
N SER A 216 -7.66 6.50 -2.13
CA SER A 216 -7.94 7.08 -0.81
C SER A 216 -7.08 8.31 -0.47
N GLY A 217 -6.12 8.69 -1.30
CA GLY A 217 -5.23 9.84 -1.08
C GLY A 217 -5.73 11.09 -1.77
N LEU A 218 -5.56 12.26 -1.12
CA LEU A 218 -5.68 13.55 -1.80
C LEU A 218 -4.52 13.69 -2.78
N ASN A 219 -4.79 14.09 -4.03
CA ASN A 219 -3.73 14.41 -5.00
C ASN A 219 -2.96 15.67 -4.57
N ASP A 220 -1.76 15.88 -5.12
CA ASP A 220 -0.90 17.01 -4.74
C ASP A 220 -1.61 18.35 -4.90
N ASP A 221 -2.39 18.54 -5.98
CA ASP A 221 -3.12 19.78 -6.22
C ASP A 221 -4.15 20.05 -5.10
N LYS A 222 -4.86 19.02 -4.66
CA LYS A 222 -5.80 19.13 -3.53
C LYS A 222 -5.09 19.36 -2.20
N LEU A 223 -3.94 18.72 -1.98
CA LEU A 223 -3.14 18.96 -0.77
C LEU A 223 -2.63 20.40 -0.72
N ASP A 224 -2.16 20.93 -1.85
CA ASP A 224 -1.73 22.32 -1.97
C ASP A 224 -2.90 23.29 -1.78
N GLU A 225 -4.06 22.99 -2.33
CA GLU A 225 -5.27 23.78 -2.11
C GLU A 225 -5.69 23.79 -0.63
N TRP A 226 -5.70 22.63 0.02
CA TRP A 226 -5.96 22.53 1.45
C TRP A 226 -4.90 23.23 2.29
N GLY A 227 -3.62 23.12 1.91
CA GLY A 227 -2.52 23.84 2.56
C GLY A 227 -2.68 25.36 2.49
N LYS A 228 -3.12 25.89 1.34
CA LYS A 228 -3.44 27.33 1.16
C LYS A 228 -4.63 27.75 2.02
N ARG A 229 -5.71 26.96 2.05
CA ARG A 229 -6.90 27.23 2.89
C ARG A 229 -6.58 27.25 4.38
N LEU A 230 -5.78 26.29 4.87
CA LEU A 230 -5.36 26.23 6.27
C LEU A 230 -4.46 27.43 6.66
N LYS A 231 -3.59 27.87 5.77
CA LYS A 231 -2.77 29.08 5.99
C LYS A 231 -3.63 30.35 6.01
N ALA A 232 -4.61 30.46 5.12
CA ALA A 232 -5.54 31.59 5.08
C ALA A 232 -6.46 31.66 6.30
N GLY A 233 -6.88 30.52 6.86
CA GLY A 233 -7.71 30.49 8.07
C GLY A 233 -6.98 30.76 9.39
N ARG A 234 -5.64 30.88 9.36
CA ARG A 234 -4.81 31.27 10.53
C ARG A 234 -4.59 32.77 10.65
N THR A 235 -5.06 33.54 9.68
CA THR A 235 -4.90 35.02 9.63
C THR A 235 -6.20 35.77 9.98
N ALA A 236 -7.19 35.08 10.56
CA ALA A 236 -8.42 35.68 11.06
C ALA A 236 -8.50 35.60 12.59
#